data_99e1e37301c253afcbccac59f9e35a20
#
_entry.id   99e1e37301c253afcbccac59f9e35a20
#
_cell.length_a   1.000
_cell.length_b   1.000
_cell.length_c   1.000
_cell.angle_alpha   90.00
_cell.angle_beta   90.00
_cell.angle_gamma   90.00
#
_symmetry.space_group_name_H-M   'P 1'
#
loop_
_entity.id
_entity.type
_entity.pdbx_description
1 polymer ?
#
loop_
_entity_poly.entity_id
_entity_poly.type
_entity_poly.pdbx_seq_one_letter_code
_entity_poly.pdbx_strand_id
1 'polypeptide(L)'
;LRCISNLVLKKVDGILLIPVGAHSHTEHLIPEKYGIPLILLDRKFVDEPRWVGAYVDNSYAVFRSCEMLFQHGSRRVAMLSTRSNVSTALERIEGYRAALEHYQLPFLPELIKYGDYTVQDGYNAVLDLERAGTKFDAIFASNDLMALGALRALAEFSYQVPQEVEVIG
;
A
#
# COMPACT_ATOMS: atom_id res chain seq x y z
N LEU A 1 16.97 12.54 9.63
CA LEU A 1 17.56 13.23 10.80
C LEU A 1 17.88 14.69 10.50
N ARG A 2 18.62 15.04 9.44
CA ARG A 2 19.01 16.44 9.14
C ARG A 2 17.83 17.41 9.06
N CYS A 3 16.69 17.00 8.48
CA CYS A 3 15.52 17.88 8.36
C CYS A 3 14.93 18.23 9.73
N ILE A 4 14.74 17.23 10.59
CA ILE A 4 14.19 17.43 11.94
C ILE A 4 15.12 18.30 12.78
N SER A 5 16.43 18.01 12.78
CA SER A 5 17.42 18.83 13.49
C SER A 5 17.40 20.30 13.03
N ASN A 6 17.25 20.55 11.73
CA ASN A 6 17.15 21.90 11.20
C ASN A 6 15.87 22.63 11.66
N LEU A 7 14.73 21.92 11.74
CA LEU A 7 13.50 22.49 12.27
C LEU A 7 13.61 22.85 13.75
N VAL A 8 14.22 21.97 14.54
CA VAL A 8 14.51 22.23 15.96
C VAL A 8 15.40 23.45 16.14
N LEU A 9 16.48 23.57 15.36
CA LEU A 9 17.36 24.74 15.39
C LEU A 9 16.65 26.04 15.02
N LYS A 10 15.66 25.98 14.13
CA LYS A 10 14.81 27.12 13.76
C LYS A 10 13.72 27.44 14.78
N LYS A 11 13.62 26.67 15.86
CA LYS A 11 12.65 26.84 16.95
C LYS A 11 11.20 26.89 16.43
N VAL A 12 10.82 25.92 15.57
CA VAL A 12 9.45 25.80 15.09
C VAL A 12 8.52 25.43 16.23
N ASP A 13 7.24 25.80 16.14
CA ASP A 13 6.22 25.56 17.16
C ASP A 13 5.72 24.11 17.18
N GLY A 14 5.91 23.36 16.08
CA GLY A 14 5.51 21.97 15.96
C GLY A 14 6.05 21.35 14.66
N ILE A 15 6.01 20.01 14.60
CA ILE A 15 6.49 19.24 13.44
C ILE A 15 5.38 18.27 13.00
N LEU A 16 5.04 18.33 11.71
CA LEU A 16 4.27 17.30 11.03
C LEU A 16 5.22 16.40 10.26
N LEU A 17 5.19 15.09 10.53
CA LEU A 17 6.14 14.13 9.98
C LEU A 17 5.41 13.00 9.23
N ILE A 18 5.78 12.76 7.98
CA ILE A 18 5.46 11.52 7.27
C ILE A 18 6.70 10.62 7.38
N PRO A 19 6.65 9.52 8.15
CA PRO A 19 7.80 8.63 8.29
C PRO A 19 8.18 7.97 6.94
N VAL A 20 9.48 7.91 6.65
CA VAL A 20 9.99 7.22 5.45
C VAL A 20 10.14 5.72 5.69
N GLY A 21 10.50 5.32 6.91
CA GLY A 21 10.67 3.92 7.34
C GLY A 21 9.57 3.44 8.28
N ALA A 22 9.62 2.15 8.59
CA ALA A 22 8.69 1.50 9.51
C ALA A 22 9.04 1.72 10.98
N HIS A 23 10.30 1.99 11.27
CA HIS A 23 10.85 2.08 12.62
C HIS A 23 11.28 3.50 12.97
N SER A 24 11.03 3.87 14.23
CA SER A 24 11.47 5.13 14.79
C SER A 24 12.94 5.06 15.16
N HIS A 25 13.85 5.43 14.27
CA HIS A 25 15.27 5.33 14.58
C HIS A 25 15.68 6.39 15.59
N THR A 26 15.37 7.41 15.88
CA THR A 26 15.76 8.48 16.83
C THR A 26 15.17 9.84 16.44
N GLU A 27 14.41 9.88 15.35
CA GLU A 27 13.84 11.11 14.83
C GLU A 27 12.96 11.83 15.85
N HIS A 28 12.25 11.06 16.69
CA HIS A 28 11.34 11.57 17.72
C HIS A 28 12.06 12.11 18.96
N LEU A 29 13.24 11.59 19.29
CA LEU A 29 13.96 11.99 20.51
C LEU A 29 14.40 13.45 20.49
N ILE A 30 14.65 14.00 19.30
CA ILE A 30 15.10 15.38 19.16
C ILE A 30 13.98 16.37 19.47
N PRO A 31 12.80 16.29 18.83
CA PRO A 31 11.67 17.17 19.17
C PRO A 31 11.24 17.05 20.62
N GLU A 32 11.12 15.83 21.17
CA GLU A 32 10.74 15.58 22.55
C GLU A 32 11.71 16.24 23.54
N LYS A 33 13.00 16.10 23.31
CA LYS A 33 14.05 16.74 24.14
C LYS A 33 13.92 18.27 24.22
N TYR A 34 13.39 18.90 23.15
CA TYR A 34 13.22 20.35 23.08
C TYR A 34 11.79 20.80 23.32
N GLY A 35 10.89 19.88 23.71
CA GLY A 35 9.49 20.18 23.98
C GLY A 35 8.70 20.59 22.74
N ILE A 36 9.13 20.22 21.55
CA ILE A 36 8.44 20.53 20.28
C ILE A 36 7.45 19.41 19.99
N PRO A 37 6.14 19.70 19.85
CA PRO A 37 5.15 18.68 19.51
C PRO A 37 5.42 18.09 18.11
N LEU A 38 5.33 16.76 18.03
CA LEU A 38 5.48 15.99 16.80
C LEU A 38 4.17 15.22 16.54
N ILE A 39 3.62 15.38 15.34
CA ILE A 39 2.42 14.68 14.88
C ILE A 39 2.77 13.89 13.62
N LEU A 40 2.42 12.62 13.60
CA LEU A 40 2.60 11.77 12.43
C LEU A 40 1.45 11.94 11.43
N LEU A 41 1.76 11.87 10.15
CA LEU A 41 0.78 11.89 9.08
C LEU A 41 0.96 10.65 8.20
N ASP A 42 -0.15 10.07 7.73
CA ASP A 42 -0.22 8.97 6.77
C ASP A 42 0.37 7.64 7.30
N ARG A 43 1.57 7.65 7.85
CA ARG A 43 2.30 6.45 8.28
C ARG A 43 2.56 6.47 9.78
N LYS A 44 2.50 5.28 10.39
CA LYS A 44 2.84 5.04 11.80
C LYS A 44 4.24 4.44 11.89
N PHE A 45 4.92 4.65 13.02
CA PHE A 45 6.00 3.77 13.41
C PHE A 45 5.41 2.47 13.99
N VAL A 46 5.84 1.32 13.48
CA VAL A 46 5.31 0.01 13.92
C VAL A 46 5.85 -0.41 15.29
N ASP A 47 7.01 0.09 15.67
CA ASP A 47 7.68 -0.16 16.95
C ASP A 47 7.28 0.83 18.06
N GLU A 48 6.61 1.93 17.73
CA GLU A 48 6.21 2.96 18.67
C GLU A 48 4.78 3.47 18.45
N PRO A 49 3.75 2.72 18.84
CA PRO A 49 2.33 3.06 18.58
C PRO A 49 1.81 4.26 19.38
N ARG A 50 2.60 4.81 20.33
CA ARG A 50 2.20 5.92 21.21
C ARG A 50 2.06 7.29 20.52
N TRP A 51 2.56 7.41 19.30
CA TRP A 51 2.55 8.70 18.61
C TRP A 51 1.17 9.09 18.11
N VAL A 52 0.79 10.32 18.46
CA VAL A 52 -0.42 10.95 17.92
C VAL A 52 -0.23 11.24 16.43
N GLY A 53 -1.25 10.98 15.66
CA GLY A 53 -1.20 11.23 14.20
C GLY A 53 -2.56 11.24 13.54
N ALA A 54 -2.56 11.65 12.27
CA ALA A 54 -3.71 11.55 11.38
C ALA A 54 -3.42 10.49 10.30
N TYR A 55 -4.24 9.46 10.25
CA TYR A 55 -4.02 8.28 9.43
C TYR A 55 -5.26 7.95 8.61
N VAL A 56 -5.05 7.39 7.43
CA VAL A 56 -6.11 6.72 6.68
C VAL A 56 -6.23 5.29 7.20
N ASP A 57 -7.44 4.78 7.32
CA ASP A 57 -7.69 3.35 7.57
C ASP A 57 -7.47 2.57 6.27
N ASN A 58 -6.20 2.25 5.99
CA ASN A 58 -5.80 1.53 4.78
C ASN A 58 -6.37 0.12 4.74
N SER A 59 -6.51 -0.54 5.89
CA SER A 59 -7.09 -1.89 5.97
C SER A 59 -8.55 -1.86 5.53
N TYR A 60 -9.34 -0.95 6.08
CA TYR A 60 -10.75 -0.79 5.69
C TYR A 60 -10.91 -0.36 4.22
N ALA A 61 -10.08 0.58 3.74
CA ALA A 61 -10.14 1.04 2.35
C ALA A 61 -9.89 -0.11 1.37
N VAL A 62 -8.87 -0.94 1.62
CA VAL A 62 -8.58 -2.10 0.76
C VAL A 62 -9.64 -3.19 0.89
N PHE A 63 -10.14 -3.45 2.11
CA PHE A 63 -11.26 -4.35 2.30
C PHE A 63 -12.45 -3.95 1.40
N ARG A 64 -12.85 -2.66 1.44
CA ARG A 64 -13.96 -2.14 0.63
C ARG A 64 -13.71 -2.21 -0.88
N SER A 65 -12.47 -1.97 -1.31
CA SER A 65 -12.10 -2.08 -2.73
C SER A 65 -12.19 -3.53 -3.22
N CYS A 66 -11.65 -4.48 -2.44
CA CYS A 66 -11.74 -5.89 -2.77
C CYS A 66 -13.18 -6.41 -2.69
N GLU A 67 -13.95 -5.97 -1.69
CA GLU A 67 -15.37 -6.29 -1.57
C GLU A 67 -16.15 -5.89 -2.84
N MET A 68 -15.88 -4.70 -3.39
CA MET A 68 -16.50 -4.26 -4.65
C MET A 68 -16.16 -5.22 -5.80
N LEU A 69 -14.90 -5.61 -5.97
CA LEU A 69 -14.48 -6.59 -6.98
C LEU A 69 -15.20 -7.93 -6.80
N PHE A 70 -15.30 -8.42 -5.56
CA PHE A 70 -15.99 -9.69 -5.28
C PHE A 70 -17.50 -9.62 -5.52
N GLN A 71 -18.14 -8.48 -5.26
CA GLN A 71 -19.54 -8.23 -5.57
C GLN A 71 -19.81 -8.19 -7.08
N HIS A 72 -18.84 -7.72 -7.88
CA HIS A 72 -18.90 -7.76 -9.35
C HIS A 72 -18.66 -9.17 -9.91
N GLY A 73 -18.21 -10.11 -9.10
CA GLY A 73 -18.03 -11.50 -9.52
C GLY A 73 -16.58 -11.99 -9.55
N SER A 74 -15.60 -11.11 -9.35
CA SER A 74 -14.20 -11.50 -9.29
C SER A 74 -13.94 -12.48 -8.14
N ARG A 75 -13.02 -13.41 -8.35
CA ARG A 75 -12.67 -14.44 -7.36
C ARG A 75 -11.15 -14.63 -7.21
N ARG A 76 -10.38 -14.13 -8.13
CA ARG A 76 -8.91 -14.28 -8.18
C ARG A 76 -8.26 -12.90 -8.36
N VAL A 77 -8.37 -12.08 -7.33
CA VAL A 77 -7.81 -10.72 -7.32
C VAL A 77 -6.30 -10.77 -7.10
N ALA A 78 -5.53 -10.30 -8.07
CA ALA A 78 -4.10 -10.10 -7.88
C ALA A 78 -3.85 -8.81 -7.09
N MET A 79 -3.03 -8.87 -6.06
CA MET A 79 -2.64 -7.71 -5.27
C MET A 79 -1.23 -7.24 -5.64
N LEU A 80 -1.12 -6.02 -6.13
CA LEU A 80 0.17 -5.38 -6.38
C LEU A 80 0.55 -4.50 -5.20
N SER A 81 1.57 -4.90 -4.45
CA SER A 81 1.99 -4.27 -3.20
C SER A 81 3.49 -3.97 -3.19
N THR A 82 4.04 -3.65 -2.03
CA THR A 82 5.49 -3.49 -1.82
C THR A 82 6.00 -4.40 -0.71
N ARG A 83 7.28 -4.74 -0.77
CA ARG A 83 7.98 -5.46 0.32
C ARG A 83 8.34 -4.54 1.49
N SER A 84 8.08 -3.25 1.38
CA SER A 84 8.37 -2.31 2.45
C SER A 84 7.57 -2.63 3.70
N ASN A 85 8.22 -2.60 4.86
CA ASN A 85 7.58 -2.79 6.16
C ASN A 85 6.89 -1.51 6.68
N VAL A 86 6.59 -0.53 5.83
CA VAL A 86 5.83 0.65 6.24
C VAL A 86 4.39 0.28 6.61
N SER A 87 3.84 0.97 7.61
CA SER A 87 2.53 0.66 8.17
C SER A 87 1.42 0.57 7.12
N THR A 88 1.40 1.52 6.17
CA THR A 88 0.40 1.56 5.09
C THR A 88 0.44 0.33 4.17
N ALA A 89 1.61 -0.24 3.92
CA ALA A 89 1.74 -1.46 3.11
C ALA A 89 1.23 -2.69 3.85
N LEU A 90 1.56 -2.80 5.14
CA LEU A 90 1.10 -3.88 6.01
C LEU A 90 -0.42 -3.84 6.17
N GLU A 91 -0.98 -2.66 6.47
CA GLU A 91 -2.43 -2.45 6.61
C GLU A 91 -3.19 -2.81 5.32
N ARG A 92 -2.65 -2.50 4.14
CA ARG A 92 -3.26 -2.88 2.85
C ARG A 92 -3.30 -4.39 2.65
N ILE A 93 -2.22 -5.10 2.96
CA ILE A 93 -2.20 -6.57 2.89
C ILE A 93 -3.19 -7.17 3.89
N GLU A 94 -3.32 -6.58 5.07
CA GLU A 94 -4.29 -6.99 6.09
C GLU A 94 -5.73 -6.83 5.60
N GLY A 95 -6.06 -5.67 5.01
CA GLY A 95 -7.37 -5.43 4.41
C GLY A 95 -7.71 -6.40 3.28
N TYR A 96 -6.75 -6.72 2.41
CA TYR A 96 -6.92 -7.72 1.37
C TYR A 96 -7.21 -9.12 1.94
N ARG A 97 -6.45 -9.54 2.98
CA ARG A 97 -6.68 -10.82 3.66
C ARG A 97 -8.05 -10.88 4.32
N ALA A 98 -8.44 -9.82 5.02
CA ALA A 98 -9.75 -9.72 5.67
C ALA A 98 -10.91 -9.80 4.66
N ALA A 99 -10.76 -9.19 3.49
CA ALA A 99 -11.75 -9.29 2.42
C ALA A 99 -11.87 -10.72 1.87
N LEU A 100 -10.75 -11.40 1.62
CA LEU A 100 -10.76 -12.81 1.19
C LEU A 100 -11.43 -13.71 2.22
N GLU A 101 -11.11 -13.54 3.50
CA GLU A 101 -11.70 -14.32 4.60
C GLU A 101 -13.23 -14.08 4.68
N HIS A 102 -13.68 -12.83 4.62
CA HIS A 102 -15.09 -12.47 4.64
C HIS A 102 -15.87 -13.13 3.51
N TYR A 103 -15.30 -13.19 2.31
CA TYR A 103 -15.91 -13.81 1.13
C TYR A 103 -15.57 -15.31 0.99
N GLN A 104 -14.92 -15.92 1.97
CA GLN A 104 -14.53 -17.33 2.00
C GLN A 104 -13.69 -17.73 0.76
N LEU A 105 -12.83 -16.82 0.31
CA LEU A 105 -11.92 -17.04 -0.80
C LEU A 105 -10.51 -17.41 -0.29
N PRO A 106 -9.78 -18.29 -0.99
CA PRO A 106 -8.45 -18.68 -0.54
C PRO A 106 -7.43 -17.55 -0.71
N PHE A 107 -6.54 -17.40 0.26
CA PHE A 107 -5.36 -16.58 0.10
C PHE A 107 -4.33 -17.33 -0.76
N LEU A 108 -4.04 -16.81 -1.95
CA LEU A 108 -3.14 -17.42 -2.92
C LEU A 108 -1.85 -16.57 -3.04
N PRO A 109 -0.73 -17.02 -2.46
CA PRO A 109 0.52 -16.25 -2.47
C PRO A 109 1.01 -15.87 -3.87
N GLU A 110 0.73 -16.68 -4.87
CA GLU A 110 1.10 -16.42 -6.27
C GLU A 110 0.41 -15.20 -6.87
N LEU A 111 -0.72 -14.77 -6.30
CA LEU A 111 -1.45 -13.55 -6.69
C LEU A 111 -0.89 -12.28 -6.03
N ILE A 112 0.05 -12.39 -5.09
CA ILE A 112 0.69 -11.22 -4.49
C ILE A 112 1.97 -10.90 -5.27
N LYS A 113 2.02 -9.71 -5.85
CA LYS A 113 3.20 -9.20 -6.55
C LYS A 113 3.74 -7.97 -5.83
N TYR A 114 5.06 -7.84 -5.79
CA TYR A 114 5.73 -6.78 -5.05
C TYR A 114 6.55 -5.91 -5.98
N GLY A 115 6.49 -4.59 -5.76
CA GLY A 115 7.27 -3.58 -6.46
C GLY A 115 7.55 -2.37 -5.57
N ASP A 116 8.05 -1.29 -6.15
CA ASP A 116 8.43 -0.04 -5.48
C ASP A 116 7.52 1.14 -5.87
N TYR A 117 6.24 0.84 -6.08
CA TYR A 117 5.19 1.83 -6.41
C TYR A 117 5.37 2.55 -7.75
N THR A 118 6.09 1.98 -8.71
CA THR A 118 6.30 2.58 -10.04
C THR A 118 5.36 1.99 -11.10
N VAL A 119 5.19 2.69 -12.21
CA VAL A 119 4.48 2.18 -13.41
C VAL A 119 5.14 0.89 -13.92
N GLN A 120 6.48 0.85 -13.91
CA GLN A 120 7.20 -0.33 -14.39
C GLN A 120 6.95 -1.56 -13.52
N ASP A 121 6.80 -1.39 -12.20
CA ASP A 121 6.49 -2.51 -11.30
C ASP A 121 5.09 -3.05 -11.54
N GLY A 122 4.10 -2.19 -11.76
CA GLY A 122 2.76 -2.62 -12.11
C GLY A 122 2.73 -3.39 -13.44
N TYR A 123 3.46 -2.91 -14.44
CA TYR A 123 3.63 -3.62 -15.71
C TYR A 123 4.30 -4.99 -15.53
N ASN A 124 5.42 -5.03 -14.82
CA ASN A 124 6.16 -6.27 -14.58
C ASN A 124 5.35 -7.29 -13.76
N ALA A 125 4.51 -6.82 -12.83
CA ALA A 125 3.65 -7.69 -12.02
C ALA A 125 2.67 -8.49 -12.90
N VAL A 126 2.04 -7.85 -13.87
CA VAL A 126 1.14 -8.55 -14.83
C VAL A 126 1.95 -9.49 -15.72
N LEU A 127 3.12 -9.05 -16.21
CA LEU A 127 4.00 -9.87 -17.01
C LEU A 127 4.42 -11.16 -16.28
N ASP A 128 4.70 -11.06 -14.97
CA ASP A 128 5.06 -12.20 -14.12
C ASP A 128 3.89 -13.14 -13.87
N LEU A 129 2.65 -12.61 -13.73
CA LEU A 129 1.44 -13.42 -13.64
C LEU A 129 1.23 -14.23 -14.92
N GLU A 130 1.33 -13.58 -16.08
CA GLU A 130 1.17 -14.21 -17.39
C GLU A 130 2.25 -15.29 -17.65
N ARG A 131 3.50 -14.98 -17.41
CA ARG A 131 4.62 -15.94 -17.58
C ARG A 131 4.48 -17.16 -16.67
N ALA A 132 3.94 -16.98 -15.47
CA ALA A 132 3.67 -18.08 -14.56
C ALA A 132 2.39 -18.85 -14.88
N GLY A 133 1.58 -18.40 -15.82
CA GLY A 133 0.26 -18.97 -16.13
C GLY A 133 -0.74 -18.81 -14.98
N THR A 134 -0.49 -17.84 -14.08
CA THR A 134 -1.34 -17.57 -12.92
C THR A 134 -2.63 -16.92 -13.38
N LYS A 135 -3.77 -17.57 -13.13
CA LYS A 135 -5.07 -17.00 -13.49
C LYS A 135 -5.50 -15.93 -12.49
N PHE A 136 -6.01 -14.81 -13.01
CA PHE A 136 -6.60 -13.72 -12.24
C PHE A 136 -7.75 -13.09 -13.03
N ASP A 137 -8.70 -12.49 -12.36
CA ASP A 137 -9.88 -11.83 -12.92
C ASP A 137 -10.03 -10.37 -12.46
N ALA A 138 -9.19 -9.95 -11.50
CA ALA A 138 -9.06 -8.56 -11.12
C ALA A 138 -7.66 -8.25 -10.58
N ILE A 139 -7.33 -6.95 -10.55
CA ILE A 139 -6.10 -6.42 -9.96
C ILE A 139 -6.47 -5.32 -8.98
N PHE A 140 -6.01 -5.44 -7.73
CA PHE A 140 -5.90 -4.35 -6.79
C PHE A 140 -4.45 -3.86 -6.76
N ALA A 141 -4.22 -2.63 -7.18
CA ALA A 141 -2.91 -1.99 -7.11
C ALA A 141 -2.82 -1.06 -5.90
N SER A 142 -1.71 -1.10 -5.17
CA SER A 142 -1.53 -0.26 -3.97
C SER A 142 -1.39 1.23 -4.26
N ASN A 143 -1.24 1.63 -5.52
CA ASN A 143 -1.30 3.03 -5.98
C ASN A 143 -1.63 3.10 -7.47
N ASP A 144 -1.99 4.30 -7.92
CA ASP A 144 -2.38 4.59 -9.31
C ASP A 144 -1.25 4.32 -10.32
N LEU A 145 0.01 4.54 -9.95
CA LEU A 145 1.15 4.30 -10.85
C LEU A 145 1.28 2.81 -11.18
N MET A 146 1.13 1.92 -10.19
CA MET A 146 1.12 0.49 -10.44
C MET A 146 -0.13 0.07 -11.22
N ALA A 147 -1.29 0.68 -10.97
CA ALA A 147 -2.51 0.45 -11.75
C ALA A 147 -2.31 0.81 -13.23
N LEU A 148 -1.72 1.97 -13.52
CA LEU A 148 -1.38 2.39 -14.89
C LEU A 148 -0.44 1.41 -15.57
N GLY A 149 0.57 0.91 -14.85
CA GLY A 149 1.48 -0.12 -15.37
C GLY A 149 0.76 -1.42 -15.68
N ALA A 150 -0.12 -1.86 -14.80
CA ALA A 150 -0.94 -3.05 -14.99
C ALA A 150 -1.86 -2.91 -16.20
N LEU A 151 -2.56 -1.78 -16.34
CA LEU A 151 -3.43 -1.49 -17.49
C LEU A 151 -2.66 -1.55 -18.82
N ARG A 152 -1.44 -0.99 -18.85
CA ARG A 152 -0.59 -1.06 -20.03
C ARG A 152 -0.24 -2.50 -20.41
N ALA A 153 0.17 -3.33 -19.44
CA ALA A 153 0.49 -4.72 -19.68
C ALA A 153 -0.74 -5.52 -20.13
N LEU A 154 -1.90 -5.33 -19.47
CA LEU A 154 -3.16 -5.97 -19.85
C LEU A 154 -3.54 -5.66 -21.30
N ALA A 155 -3.36 -4.41 -21.75
CA ALA A 155 -3.62 -4.02 -23.15
C ALA A 155 -2.68 -4.73 -24.13
N GLU A 156 -1.40 -4.91 -23.79
CA GLU A 156 -0.44 -5.66 -24.63
C GLU A 156 -0.80 -7.15 -24.74
N PHE A 157 -1.40 -7.74 -23.70
CA PHE A 157 -1.95 -9.10 -23.72
C PHE A 157 -3.39 -9.18 -24.26
N SER A 158 -3.94 -8.07 -24.76
CA SER A 158 -5.29 -7.98 -25.35
C SER A 158 -6.44 -8.29 -24.39
N TYR A 159 -6.25 -8.12 -23.07
CA TYR A 159 -7.33 -8.20 -22.11
C TYR A 159 -8.35 -7.07 -22.27
N GLN A 160 -9.63 -7.39 -22.17
CA GLN A 160 -10.70 -6.40 -22.10
C GLN A 160 -10.86 -5.92 -20.64
N VAL A 161 -10.57 -4.65 -20.39
CA VAL A 161 -10.76 -4.02 -19.08
C VAL A 161 -11.99 -3.10 -19.15
N PRO A 162 -13.00 -3.24 -18.29
CA PRO A 162 -13.06 -4.10 -17.10
C PRO A 162 -13.66 -5.50 -17.36
N GLN A 163 -14.06 -5.89 -18.58
CA GLN A 163 -14.91 -7.04 -18.86
C GLN A 163 -14.24 -8.38 -18.52
N GLU A 164 -12.93 -8.54 -18.75
CA GLU A 164 -12.18 -9.77 -18.44
C GLU A 164 -11.35 -9.61 -17.17
N VAL A 165 -10.81 -8.40 -16.94
CA VAL A 165 -10.02 -8.08 -15.75
C VAL A 165 -10.38 -6.68 -15.26
N GLU A 166 -10.90 -6.59 -14.04
CA GLU A 166 -11.12 -5.31 -13.37
C GLU A 166 -9.82 -4.79 -12.73
N VAL A 167 -9.61 -3.47 -12.71
CA VAL A 167 -8.43 -2.84 -12.09
C VAL A 167 -8.86 -1.72 -11.16
N ILE A 168 -8.36 -1.76 -9.92
CA ILE A 168 -8.51 -0.69 -8.93
C ILE A 168 -7.10 -0.25 -8.48
N GLY A 169 -6.88 1.09 -8.40
CA GLY A 169 -5.67 1.70 -7.87
C GLY A 169 -5.92 2.52 -6.62
#